data_f273b09f2301e575014241bd1365c82d
#
_entry.id   f273b09f2301e575014241bd1365c82d
#
_cell.length_a   1.000
_cell.length_b   1.000
_cell.length_c   1.000
_cell.angle_alpha   90.00
_cell.angle_beta   90.00
_cell.angle_gamma   90.00
#
_symmetry.space_group_name_H-M   'P 1'
#
loop_
_entity.id
_entity.type
_entity.pdbx_description
1 polymer ?
#
loop_
_entity_poly.entity_id
_entity_poly.type
_entity_poly.pdbx_seq_one_letter_code
_entity_poly.pdbx_strand_id
1 'polypeptide(L)'
;MRPIQNAGGEETIRARSYPVAKATAITAGQVVQLSGGKVVPAAAAQTAAILGIAGEDHSGTADILNPRADGDEILVCDNPGLIFECPVPTIRAASGSAATLVPASGNIAAGAADDAYNAAVLVLKSKAAGSSNSDKPGTRRAVTDYAKSGTVLTLETGGTPAAGDEYEFYPALGSAVCALNPKATALVVSATGAAAVRCIGHDYERHTIRCIAAAHTLAAKS
;
A
#
# COMPACT_ATOMS: atom_id res chain seq x y z
N MET A 1 6.80 -6.14 -0.01
CA MET A 1 6.13 -6.21 -1.34
C MET A 1 6.92 -7.13 -2.24
N ARG A 2 6.29 -7.70 -3.26
CA ARG A 2 6.94 -8.67 -4.16
C ARG A 2 6.76 -8.21 -5.61
N PRO A 3 7.86 -8.02 -6.38
CA PRO A 3 7.75 -7.78 -7.82
C PRO A 3 7.22 -9.04 -8.51
N ILE A 4 6.31 -8.91 -9.47
CA ILE A 4 5.71 -10.04 -10.15
C ILE A 4 5.80 -9.97 -11.68
N GLN A 5 5.82 -8.77 -12.26
CA GLN A 5 5.81 -8.59 -13.71
C GLN A 5 6.19 -7.15 -14.09
N ASN A 6 6.56 -6.93 -15.35
CA ASN A 6 6.64 -5.60 -15.94
C ASN A 6 5.38 -5.30 -16.75
N ALA A 7 4.82 -4.10 -16.63
CA ALA A 7 3.61 -3.66 -17.36
C ALA A 7 3.79 -3.68 -18.89
N GLY A 8 5.03 -3.64 -19.39
CA GLY A 8 5.36 -3.78 -20.82
C GLY A 8 5.26 -5.20 -21.37
N GLY A 9 4.86 -6.18 -20.56
CA GLY A 9 4.75 -7.58 -20.99
C GLY A 9 6.10 -8.33 -21.06
N GLU A 10 7.21 -7.69 -20.72
CA GLU A 10 8.49 -8.38 -20.58
C GLU A 10 8.48 -9.23 -19.31
N GLU A 11 8.78 -10.51 -19.43
CA GLU A 11 8.84 -11.43 -18.29
C GLU A 11 10.02 -11.16 -17.35
N THR A 12 11.04 -10.43 -17.83
CA THR A 12 12.28 -10.22 -17.08
C THR A 12 12.16 -9.00 -16.18
N ILE A 13 12.10 -9.22 -14.87
CA ILE A 13 12.26 -8.18 -13.89
C ILE A 13 13.75 -7.81 -13.84
N ARG A 14 14.07 -6.58 -14.24
CA ARG A 14 15.42 -6.08 -14.17
C ARG A 14 15.74 -5.58 -12.78
N ALA A 15 16.84 -6.05 -12.20
CA ALA A 15 17.43 -5.50 -10.99
C ALA A 15 18.75 -4.81 -11.35
N ARG A 16 19.01 -3.68 -10.73
CA ARG A 16 20.26 -2.93 -10.81
C ARG A 16 20.83 -2.68 -9.42
N SER A 17 22.14 -2.55 -9.37
CA SER A 17 22.85 -2.18 -8.15
C SER A 17 22.82 -0.67 -7.93
N TYR A 18 22.57 -0.24 -6.71
CA TYR A 18 22.50 1.16 -6.31
C TYR A 18 23.19 1.39 -4.97
N PRO A 19 23.95 2.48 -4.81
CA PRO A 19 24.58 2.80 -3.54
C PRO A 19 23.53 3.15 -2.47
N VAL A 20 23.75 2.67 -1.26
CA VAL A 20 22.88 2.91 -0.10
C VAL A 20 23.45 4.06 0.75
N ALA A 21 22.57 4.85 1.33
CA ALA A 21 22.98 5.89 2.28
C ALA A 21 23.49 5.24 3.59
N LYS A 22 24.55 5.83 4.15
CA LYS A 22 25.15 5.38 5.42
C LYS A 22 24.11 5.21 6.53
N ALA A 23 24.26 4.18 7.32
CA ALA A 23 23.40 3.87 8.46
C ALA A 23 21.89 3.70 8.10
N THR A 24 21.62 3.32 6.85
CA THR A 24 20.25 3.10 6.38
C THR A 24 19.94 1.62 6.33
N ALA A 25 19.05 1.14 7.20
CA ALA A 25 18.54 -0.21 7.12
C ALA A 25 17.47 -0.31 6.03
N ILE A 26 17.60 -1.31 5.17
CA ILE A 26 16.64 -1.62 4.11
C ILE A 26 16.34 -3.12 4.19
N THR A 27 15.07 -3.48 4.04
CA THR A 27 14.64 -4.87 4.03
C THR A 27 14.22 -5.29 2.62
N ALA A 28 14.55 -6.50 2.22
CA ALA A 28 14.07 -7.07 0.95
C ALA A 28 12.55 -6.93 0.82
N GLY A 29 12.07 -6.52 -0.35
CA GLY A 29 10.67 -6.20 -0.58
C GLY A 29 10.24 -4.80 -0.11
N GLN A 30 11.11 -4.01 0.48
CA GLN A 30 10.82 -2.63 0.85
C GLN A 30 10.81 -1.73 -0.39
N VAL A 31 9.87 -0.78 -0.45
CA VAL A 31 9.86 0.26 -1.48
C VAL A 31 10.95 1.28 -1.16
N VAL A 32 11.71 1.64 -2.17
CA VAL A 32 12.87 2.54 -2.04
C VAL A 32 12.80 3.72 -3.00
N GLN A 33 13.49 4.81 -2.64
CA GLN A 33 13.63 6.03 -3.42
C GLN A 33 15.10 6.47 -3.46
N LEU A 34 15.43 7.44 -4.29
CA LEU A 34 16.73 8.10 -4.28
C LEU A 34 16.71 9.39 -3.44
N SER A 35 17.71 9.54 -2.61
CA SER A 35 17.99 10.76 -1.86
C SER A 35 19.48 11.05 -1.99
N GLY A 36 19.84 12.19 -2.60
CA GLY A 36 21.24 12.53 -2.86
C GLY A 36 22.00 11.49 -3.70
N GLY A 37 21.31 10.81 -4.62
CA GLY A 37 21.89 9.75 -5.48
C GLY A 37 22.04 8.39 -4.79
N LYS A 38 21.65 8.26 -3.53
CA LYS A 38 21.71 7.01 -2.76
C LYS A 38 20.33 6.49 -2.45
N VAL A 39 20.22 5.16 -2.31
CA VAL A 39 18.97 4.49 -1.97
C VAL A 39 18.65 4.66 -0.49
N VAL A 40 17.40 5.02 -0.23
CA VAL A 40 16.81 5.08 1.11
C VAL A 40 15.39 4.48 1.06
N PRO A 41 14.83 4.02 2.20
CA PRO A 41 13.42 3.65 2.25
C PRO A 41 12.53 4.79 1.77
N ALA A 42 11.48 4.48 1.03
CA ALA A 42 10.50 5.48 0.64
C ALA A 42 9.74 5.99 1.86
N ALA A 43 9.45 7.29 1.91
CA ALA A 43 8.72 7.89 3.02
C ALA A 43 7.23 7.52 2.96
N ALA A 44 6.57 7.42 4.12
CA ALA A 44 5.13 7.17 4.21
C ALA A 44 4.31 8.28 3.52
N ALA A 45 4.71 9.53 3.70
CA ALA A 45 4.15 10.69 2.99
C ALA A 45 4.95 10.94 1.71
N GLN A 46 4.90 9.99 0.79
CA GLN A 46 5.74 9.98 -0.41
C GLN A 46 5.45 11.16 -1.33
N THR A 47 6.36 12.12 -1.38
CA THR A 47 6.36 13.24 -2.35
C THR A 47 7.38 13.04 -3.47
N ALA A 48 8.40 12.22 -3.24
CA ALA A 48 9.41 11.89 -4.23
C ALA A 48 9.01 10.64 -5.04
N ALA A 49 9.50 10.55 -6.26
CA ALA A 49 9.25 9.39 -7.11
C ALA A 49 9.90 8.12 -6.53
N ILE A 50 9.20 7.01 -6.61
CA ILE A 50 9.69 5.69 -6.24
C ILE A 50 10.79 5.27 -7.23
N LEU A 51 11.90 4.70 -6.73
CA LEU A 51 12.91 4.05 -7.56
C LEU A 51 12.51 2.61 -7.90
N GLY A 52 12.04 1.87 -6.90
CA GLY A 52 11.69 0.46 -7.08
C GLY A 52 11.52 -0.29 -5.77
N ILE A 53 11.76 -1.59 -5.81
CA ILE A 53 11.68 -2.50 -4.67
C ILE A 53 13.04 -3.12 -4.41
N ALA A 54 13.51 -3.05 -3.16
CA ALA A 54 14.75 -3.69 -2.73
C ALA A 54 14.69 -5.21 -2.92
N GLY A 55 15.68 -5.76 -3.58
CA GLY A 55 15.81 -7.20 -3.82
C GLY A 55 16.50 -7.94 -2.67
N GLU A 56 17.19 -7.23 -1.81
CA GLU A 56 17.96 -7.79 -0.71
C GLU A 56 17.95 -6.91 0.54
N ASP A 57 18.40 -7.46 1.66
CA ASP A 57 18.53 -6.75 2.93
C ASP A 57 19.83 -5.95 3.00
N HIS A 58 19.77 -4.79 3.65
CA HIS A 58 20.91 -3.98 4.03
C HIS A 58 20.76 -3.58 5.50
N SER A 59 21.70 -4.00 6.36
CA SER A 59 21.58 -3.84 7.82
C SER A 59 21.67 -2.38 8.31
N GLY A 60 22.25 -1.49 7.53
CA GLY A 60 22.49 -0.11 7.93
C GLY A 60 23.59 0.09 8.96
N THR A 61 24.06 -0.99 9.56
CA THR A 61 25.17 -0.98 10.54
C THR A 61 26.35 -1.78 10.00
N ALA A 62 27.56 -1.24 10.18
CA ALA A 62 28.77 -2.04 9.98
C ALA A 62 28.83 -3.11 11.09
N ASP A 63 28.79 -4.37 10.70
CA ASP A 63 29.05 -5.52 11.56
C ASP A 63 30.46 -6.02 11.26
N ILE A 64 31.14 -6.63 12.26
CA ILE A 64 32.46 -7.25 12.11
C ILE A 64 32.45 -8.32 11.01
N LEU A 65 31.30 -9.01 10.82
CA LEU A 65 31.11 -10.05 9.81
C LEU A 65 30.57 -9.52 8.48
N ASN A 66 30.04 -8.29 8.46
CA ASN A 66 29.48 -7.65 7.28
C ASN A 66 29.70 -6.13 7.35
N PRO A 67 30.94 -5.65 7.09
CA PRO A 67 31.31 -4.25 7.21
C PRO A 67 30.70 -3.45 6.08
N ARG A 68 29.40 -3.18 6.15
CA ARG A 68 28.71 -2.35 5.14
C ARG A 68 28.99 -0.88 5.39
N ALA A 69 29.67 -0.28 4.46
CA ALA A 69 30.09 1.12 4.49
C ALA A 69 29.10 2.06 3.79
N ASP A 70 29.30 3.37 3.92
CA ASP A 70 28.60 4.34 3.10
C ASP A 70 28.90 4.12 1.62
N GLY A 71 27.86 3.92 0.83
CA GLY A 71 27.97 3.65 -0.61
C GLY A 71 28.01 2.18 -0.99
N ASP A 72 27.89 1.24 -0.03
CA ASP A 72 27.60 -0.15 -0.34
C ASP A 72 26.35 -0.25 -1.20
N GLU A 73 26.34 -1.21 -2.10
CA GLU A 73 25.27 -1.34 -3.09
C GLU A 73 24.27 -2.41 -2.68
N ILE A 74 23.02 -2.18 -3.07
CA ILE A 74 21.95 -3.19 -3.02
C ILE A 74 21.30 -3.34 -4.39
N LEU A 75 20.75 -4.52 -4.65
CA LEU A 75 19.93 -4.77 -5.82
C LEU A 75 18.54 -4.15 -5.63
N VAL A 76 18.10 -3.38 -6.63
CA VAL A 76 16.75 -2.79 -6.68
C VAL A 76 16.08 -3.18 -8.00
N CYS A 77 14.86 -3.72 -7.90
CA CYS A 77 13.99 -3.92 -9.05
C CYS A 77 13.43 -2.54 -9.46
N ASP A 78 13.98 -1.94 -10.50
CA ASP A 78 13.82 -0.52 -10.85
C ASP A 78 13.12 -0.25 -12.18
N ASN A 79 12.41 -1.23 -12.73
CA ASN A 79 11.65 -1.04 -13.96
C ASN A 79 10.52 -0.01 -13.76
N PRO A 80 10.38 1.02 -14.60
CA PRO A 80 9.30 2.02 -14.47
C PRO A 80 7.88 1.43 -14.50
N GLY A 81 7.69 0.36 -15.26
CA GLY A 81 6.43 -0.39 -15.33
C GLY A 81 6.34 -1.59 -14.39
N LEU A 82 7.16 -1.64 -13.33
CA LEU A 82 7.16 -2.77 -12.42
C LEU A 82 5.81 -2.96 -11.74
N ILE A 83 5.21 -4.11 -11.97
CA ILE A 83 4.03 -4.56 -11.23
C ILE A 83 4.52 -5.31 -9.99
N PHE A 84 4.02 -4.93 -8.85
CA PHE A 84 4.31 -5.59 -7.60
C PHE A 84 3.04 -5.95 -6.83
N GLU A 85 3.11 -7.02 -6.08
CA GLU A 85 2.04 -7.54 -5.27
C GLU A 85 2.23 -7.10 -3.82
N CYS A 86 1.15 -6.59 -3.22
CA CYS A 86 1.13 -6.14 -1.83
C CYS A 86 0.02 -6.85 -1.08
N PRO A 87 0.20 -7.15 0.21
CA PRO A 87 -0.92 -7.48 1.07
C PRO A 87 -1.97 -6.36 1.03
N VAL A 88 -3.23 -6.73 1.02
CA VAL A 88 -4.33 -5.76 1.07
C VAL A 88 -4.33 -5.04 2.43
N PRO A 89 -4.51 -3.72 2.48
CA PRO A 89 -4.64 -3.00 3.74
C PRO A 89 -5.92 -3.40 4.48
N THR A 90 -5.86 -3.43 5.79
CA THR A 90 -7.01 -3.73 6.66
C THR A 90 -7.46 -2.47 7.37
N ILE A 91 -8.76 -2.27 7.45
CA ILE A 91 -9.41 -1.22 8.24
C ILE A 91 -10.31 -1.87 9.31
N ARG A 92 -10.47 -1.20 10.44
CA ARG A 92 -11.41 -1.60 11.49
C ARG A 92 -12.62 -0.69 11.49
N ALA A 93 -13.79 -1.23 11.74
CA ALA A 93 -14.99 -0.44 12.01
C ALA A 93 -14.94 0.14 13.43
N ALA A 94 -15.30 1.42 13.57
CA ALA A 94 -15.67 2.00 14.86
C ALA A 94 -17.17 1.83 15.12
N SER A 95 -17.97 1.91 14.06
CA SER A 95 -19.42 1.70 14.06
C SER A 95 -19.93 1.56 12.63
N GLY A 96 -21.23 1.34 12.46
CA GLY A 96 -21.85 1.35 11.15
C GLY A 96 -23.36 1.15 11.23
N SER A 97 -23.97 1.09 10.04
CA SER A 97 -25.36 0.70 9.81
C SER A 97 -25.43 -0.33 8.68
N ALA A 98 -26.59 -0.79 8.29
CA ALA A 98 -26.75 -1.69 7.16
C ALA A 98 -26.16 -1.15 5.83
N ALA A 99 -26.00 0.17 5.70
CA ALA A 99 -25.49 0.83 4.50
C ALA A 99 -24.26 1.73 4.77
N THR A 100 -23.70 1.74 5.97
CA THR A 100 -22.56 2.61 6.28
C THR A 100 -21.51 1.90 7.13
N LEU A 101 -20.26 2.35 7.03
CA LEU A 101 -19.16 1.98 7.91
C LEU A 101 -18.40 3.26 8.29
N VAL A 102 -18.22 3.47 9.58
CA VAL A 102 -17.33 4.48 10.13
C VAL A 102 -16.02 3.78 10.51
N PRO A 103 -14.92 4.05 9.83
CA PRO A 103 -13.63 3.46 10.19
C PRO A 103 -13.13 3.94 11.56
N ALA A 104 -12.41 3.08 12.25
CA ALA A 104 -11.72 3.49 13.47
C ALA A 104 -10.64 4.55 13.14
N SER A 105 -10.38 5.44 14.10
CA SER A 105 -9.39 6.51 13.94
C SER A 105 -8.04 5.97 13.45
N GLY A 106 -7.44 6.64 12.47
CA GLY A 106 -6.16 6.27 11.89
C GLY A 106 -6.21 5.17 10.82
N ASN A 107 -7.36 4.53 10.57
CA ASN A 107 -7.47 3.49 9.53
C ASN A 107 -7.63 4.07 8.12
N ILE A 108 -8.20 5.25 8.01
CA ILE A 108 -8.29 6.04 6.78
C ILE A 108 -7.71 7.42 7.06
N ALA A 109 -6.96 7.96 6.11
CA ALA A 109 -6.34 9.26 6.29
C ALA A 109 -7.37 10.37 6.48
N ALA A 110 -7.23 11.13 7.55
CA ALA A 110 -8.00 12.34 7.76
C ALA A 110 -7.68 13.35 6.63
N GLY A 111 -8.71 13.96 6.05
CA GLY A 111 -8.53 14.99 5.02
C GLY A 111 -8.56 14.49 3.57
N ALA A 112 -8.86 13.21 3.32
CA ALA A 112 -9.23 12.75 1.98
C ALA A 112 -10.38 13.62 1.42
N ALA A 113 -10.38 13.87 0.11
CA ALA A 113 -11.50 14.55 -0.56
C ALA A 113 -12.77 13.69 -0.47
N ASP A 114 -13.94 14.31 -0.58
CA ASP A 114 -15.17 13.56 -0.80
C ASP A 114 -15.01 12.66 -2.04
N ASP A 115 -15.68 11.53 -2.05
CA ASP A 115 -15.63 10.50 -3.10
C ASP A 115 -14.28 9.79 -3.28
N ALA A 116 -13.27 10.12 -2.48
CA ALA A 116 -11.90 9.59 -2.66
C ALA A 116 -11.82 8.06 -2.66
N TYR A 117 -12.75 7.39 -2.01
CA TYR A 117 -12.77 5.93 -1.87
C TYR A 117 -13.90 5.25 -2.62
N ASN A 118 -14.62 5.98 -3.46
CA ASN A 118 -15.72 5.42 -4.26
C ASN A 118 -15.20 4.28 -5.18
N ALA A 119 -16.06 3.30 -5.42
CA ALA A 119 -15.75 2.07 -6.15
C ALA A 119 -14.67 1.17 -5.52
N ALA A 120 -14.21 1.46 -4.30
CA ALA A 120 -13.45 0.49 -3.52
C ALA A 120 -14.36 -0.67 -3.08
N VAL A 121 -13.76 -1.82 -2.77
CA VAL A 121 -14.49 -2.98 -2.25
C VAL A 121 -13.97 -3.31 -0.85
N LEU A 122 -14.89 -3.41 0.09
CA LEU A 122 -14.61 -3.93 1.42
C LEU A 122 -14.95 -5.42 1.48
N VAL A 123 -14.05 -6.21 2.02
CA VAL A 123 -14.28 -7.64 2.28
C VAL A 123 -14.21 -7.85 3.79
N LEU A 124 -15.29 -8.34 4.39
CA LEU A 124 -15.28 -8.65 5.82
C LEU A 124 -14.25 -9.76 6.09
N LYS A 125 -13.18 -9.41 6.78
CA LYS A 125 -12.10 -10.34 7.13
C LYS A 125 -12.43 -11.14 8.38
N SER A 126 -12.81 -10.44 9.44
CA SER A 126 -13.15 -11.06 10.72
C SER A 126 -14.15 -10.20 11.48
N LYS A 127 -14.93 -10.85 12.34
CA LYS A 127 -15.84 -10.17 13.25
C LYS A 127 -15.20 -9.98 14.62
N ALA A 128 -15.52 -8.87 15.26
CA ALA A 128 -15.22 -8.68 16.68
C ALA A 128 -16.00 -9.69 17.54
N ALA A 129 -15.49 -9.99 18.70
CA ALA A 129 -16.22 -10.81 19.68
C ALA A 129 -17.54 -10.12 20.04
N GLY A 130 -18.66 -10.86 19.93
CA GLY A 130 -20.00 -10.34 20.17
C GLY A 130 -20.57 -9.42 19.07
N SER A 131 -19.91 -9.32 17.92
CA SER A 131 -20.42 -8.56 16.78
C SER A 131 -21.78 -9.06 16.32
N SER A 132 -22.74 -8.14 16.20
CA SER A 132 -24.08 -8.38 15.65
C SER A 132 -24.13 -8.32 14.12
N ASN A 133 -23.01 -8.08 13.45
CA ASN A 133 -22.93 -8.04 11.99
C ASN A 133 -23.42 -9.36 11.39
N SER A 134 -24.44 -9.31 10.55
CA SER A 134 -25.01 -10.51 9.91
C SER A 134 -24.18 -11.02 8.72
N ASP A 135 -23.30 -10.19 8.15
CA ASP A 135 -22.40 -10.63 7.09
C ASP A 135 -21.46 -11.74 7.58
N LYS A 136 -21.05 -12.60 6.67
CA LYS A 136 -20.04 -13.64 6.94
C LYS A 136 -18.66 -13.17 6.51
N PRO A 137 -17.56 -13.60 7.15
CA PRO A 137 -16.23 -13.42 6.60
C PRO A 137 -16.17 -13.82 5.12
N GLY A 138 -15.52 -12.99 4.30
CA GLY A 138 -15.52 -13.11 2.84
C GLY A 138 -16.64 -12.34 2.13
N THR A 139 -17.66 -11.82 2.84
CA THR A 139 -18.69 -10.97 2.21
C THR A 139 -18.05 -9.70 1.67
N ARG A 140 -18.36 -9.40 0.39
CA ARG A 140 -17.88 -8.21 -0.32
C ARG A 140 -18.97 -7.16 -0.39
N ARG A 141 -18.59 -5.90 -0.20
CA ARG A 141 -19.48 -4.74 -0.32
C ARG A 141 -18.75 -3.60 -1.04
N ALA A 142 -19.34 -3.08 -2.10
CA ALA A 142 -18.80 -1.91 -2.78
C ALA A 142 -19.00 -0.66 -1.92
N VAL A 143 -18.01 0.23 -1.96
CA VAL A 143 -18.12 1.60 -1.45
C VAL A 143 -18.78 2.43 -2.54
N THR A 144 -19.99 2.91 -2.29
CA THR A 144 -20.78 3.69 -3.24
C THR A 144 -20.55 5.19 -3.06
N ASP A 145 -20.13 5.60 -1.87
CA ASP A 145 -19.87 6.99 -1.53
C ASP A 145 -18.91 7.10 -0.34
N TYR A 146 -18.16 8.18 -0.28
CA TYR A 146 -17.33 8.53 0.88
C TYR A 146 -17.55 9.98 1.25
N ALA A 147 -18.06 10.22 2.46
CA ALA A 147 -18.21 11.54 3.03
C ALA A 147 -17.04 11.88 3.96
N LYS A 148 -16.26 12.90 3.59
CA LYS A 148 -15.16 13.44 4.41
C LYS A 148 -15.67 13.92 5.77
N SER A 149 -16.86 14.55 5.80
CA SER A 149 -17.53 14.93 7.03
C SER A 149 -17.93 13.65 7.79
N GLY A 150 -17.28 13.40 8.91
CA GLY A 150 -17.50 12.21 9.74
C GLY A 150 -16.72 10.97 9.30
N THR A 151 -15.95 11.02 8.21
CA THR A 151 -15.18 9.89 7.70
C THR A 151 -16.05 8.65 7.53
N VAL A 152 -17.13 8.76 6.75
CA VAL A 152 -18.13 7.70 6.55
C VAL A 152 -17.99 7.09 5.17
N LEU A 153 -17.90 5.76 5.11
CA LEU A 153 -18.02 4.98 3.88
C LEU A 153 -19.46 4.53 3.74
N THR A 154 -20.14 4.94 2.67
CA THR A 154 -21.46 4.40 2.28
C THR A 154 -21.22 3.12 1.48
N LEU A 155 -21.90 2.07 1.86
CA LEU A 155 -21.73 0.73 1.30
C LEU A 155 -23.02 0.24 0.66
N GLU A 156 -22.91 -0.72 -0.23
CA GLU A 156 -24.06 -1.56 -0.57
C GLU A 156 -24.71 -2.12 0.70
N THR A 157 -26.04 -2.22 0.71
CA THR A 157 -26.78 -2.70 1.88
C THR A 157 -26.38 -4.12 2.27
N GLY A 158 -26.18 -4.36 3.54
CA GLY A 158 -25.77 -5.66 4.08
C GLY A 158 -25.85 -5.71 5.60
N GLY A 159 -25.03 -6.53 6.21
CA GLY A 159 -24.92 -6.58 7.68
C GLY A 159 -24.42 -5.29 8.28
N THR A 160 -24.83 -5.00 9.50
CA THR A 160 -24.43 -3.81 10.24
C THR A 160 -23.02 -3.97 10.82
N PRO A 161 -22.01 -3.21 10.34
CA PRO A 161 -20.67 -3.25 10.91
C PRO A 161 -20.70 -2.91 12.40
N ALA A 162 -20.07 -3.73 13.21
CA ALA A 162 -19.89 -3.50 14.63
C ALA A 162 -18.47 -3.02 14.95
N ALA A 163 -18.31 -2.33 16.06
CA ALA A 163 -16.99 -1.86 16.49
C ALA A 163 -16.01 -3.04 16.61
N GLY A 164 -14.84 -2.89 15.99
CA GLY A 164 -13.79 -3.90 15.96
C GLY A 164 -13.89 -4.94 14.87
N ASP A 165 -14.97 -4.96 14.05
CA ASP A 165 -15.01 -5.77 12.83
C ASP A 165 -13.88 -5.33 11.89
N GLU A 166 -13.15 -6.28 11.29
CA GLU A 166 -12.04 -6.01 10.38
C GLU A 166 -12.45 -6.24 8.94
N TYR A 167 -12.08 -5.31 8.09
CA TYR A 167 -12.32 -5.37 6.65
C TYR A 167 -11.02 -5.21 5.88
N GLU A 168 -10.84 -6.01 4.85
CA GLU A 168 -9.83 -5.78 3.82
C GLU A 168 -10.34 -4.70 2.88
N PHE A 169 -9.49 -3.72 2.57
CA PHE A 169 -9.82 -2.60 1.72
C PHE A 169 -9.15 -2.77 0.35
N TYR A 170 -9.95 -3.08 -0.66
CA TYR A 170 -9.50 -3.18 -2.05
C TYR A 170 -9.79 -1.87 -2.77
N PRO A 171 -8.76 -1.06 -3.10
CA PRO A 171 -8.95 0.21 -3.79
C PRO A 171 -9.62 0.05 -5.15
N ALA A 172 -10.33 1.05 -5.64
CA ALA A 172 -10.81 1.06 -7.02
C ALA A 172 -9.63 0.90 -7.99
N LEU A 173 -9.85 0.18 -9.10
CA LEU A 173 -8.83 0.03 -10.14
C LEU A 173 -8.46 1.39 -10.75
N GLY A 174 -7.19 1.63 -10.94
CA GLY A 174 -6.65 2.91 -11.41
C GLY A 174 -6.53 3.98 -10.34
N SER A 175 -7.09 3.77 -9.14
CA SER A 175 -7.02 4.74 -8.06
C SER A 175 -5.64 4.75 -7.39
N ALA A 176 -5.30 5.90 -6.81
CA ALA A 176 -4.08 6.13 -6.07
C ALA A 176 -4.39 6.49 -4.60
N VAL A 177 -5.24 5.67 -3.96
CA VAL A 177 -5.72 5.89 -2.58
C VAL A 177 -4.96 5.08 -1.53
N CYS A 178 -3.82 4.51 -1.89
CA CYS A 178 -2.95 3.81 -0.96
C CYS A 178 -1.57 4.47 -0.88
N ALA A 179 -1.12 4.73 0.32
CA ALA A 179 0.23 5.19 0.63
C ALA A 179 1.05 4.06 1.27
N LEU A 180 2.34 4.25 1.34
CA LEU A 180 3.22 3.34 2.05
C LEU A 180 3.05 3.51 3.57
N ASN A 181 3.15 2.42 4.32
CA ASN A 181 3.32 2.50 5.76
C ASN A 181 4.70 3.14 6.10
N PRO A 182 4.95 3.58 7.36
CA PRO A 182 6.22 4.20 7.75
C PRO A 182 7.47 3.37 7.45
N LYS A 183 7.33 2.05 7.34
CA LYS A 183 8.43 1.14 7.01
C LYS A 183 8.58 0.87 5.50
N ALA A 184 7.70 1.41 4.67
CA ALA A 184 7.64 1.18 3.22
C ALA A 184 7.54 -0.31 2.81
N THR A 185 6.97 -1.15 3.67
CA THR A 185 6.82 -2.60 3.47
C THR A 185 5.38 -3.03 3.22
N ALA A 186 4.40 -2.19 3.51
CA ALA A 186 2.98 -2.44 3.35
C ALA A 186 2.25 -1.18 2.90
N LEU A 187 1.00 -1.34 2.46
CA LEU A 187 0.12 -0.23 2.12
C LEU A 187 -0.81 0.11 3.27
N VAL A 188 -1.18 1.38 3.35
CA VAL A 188 -2.22 1.91 4.22
C VAL A 188 -3.22 2.69 3.36
N VAL A 189 -4.47 2.74 3.79
CA VAL A 189 -5.51 3.51 3.08
C VAL A 189 -5.27 5.00 3.31
N SER A 190 -4.98 5.72 2.23
CA SER A 190 -4.73 7.15 2.29
C SER A 190 -4.95 7.79 0.93
N ALA A 191 -5.82 8.78 0.86
CA ALA A 191 -6.04 9.59 -0.34
C ALA A 191 -5.53 11.03 -0.17
N THR A 192 -4.71 11.28 0.86
CA THR A 192 -4.09 12.59 1.09
C THR A 192 -2.68 12.62 0.53
N GLY A 193 -2.41 13.55 -0.35
CA GLY A 193 -1.08 13.75 -0.91
C GLY A 193 -0.74 12.82 -2.07
N ALA A 194 0.52 12.70 -2.38
CA ALA A 194 1.01 11.83 -3.44
C ALA A 194 0.86 10.38 -3.02
N ALA A 195 -0.18 9.71 -3.51
CA ALA A 195 -0.29 8.27 -3.34
C ALA A 195 0.91 7.61 -4.03
N ALA A 196 1.64 6.81 -3.27
CA ALA A 196 2.87 6.20 -3.75
C ALA A 196 2.62 5.20 -4.87
N VAL A 197 1.44 4.58 -4.90
CA VAL A 197 1.13 3.49 -5.80
C VAL A 197 -0.29 3.59 -6.35
N ARG A 198 -0.47 3.05 -7.57
CA ARG A 198 -1.77 2.91 -8.22
C ARG A 198 -2.16 1.45 -8.26
N CYS A 199 -3.39 1.14 -7.81
CA CYS A 199 -3.95 -0.20 -7.88
C CYS A 199 -4.34 -0.55 -9.33
N ILE A 200 -3.91 -1.72 -9.81
CA ILE A 200 -4.21 -2.20 -11.17
C ILE A 200 -4.89 -3.58 -11.18
N GLY A 201 -5.00 -4.23 -10.04
CA GLY A 201 -5.66 -5.53 -9.94
C GLY A 201 -5.89 -5.98 -8.50
N HIS A 202 -6.84 -6.87 -8.33
CA HIS A 202 -7.18 -7.51 -7.06
C HIS A 202 -6.99 -9.02 -7.16
N ASP A 203 -6.47 -9.63 -6.11
CA ASP A 203 -6.47 -11.07 -5.92
C ASP A 203 -7.13 -11.38 -4.56
N TYR A 204 -8.43 -11.67 -4.61
CA TYR A 204 -9.22 -11.92 -3.41
C TYR A 204 -8.89 -13.25 -2.73
N GLU A 205 -8.37 -14.23 -3.47
CA GLU A 205 -8.00 -15.54 -2.91
C GLU A 205 -6.68 -15.45 -2.14
N ARG A 206 -5.74 -14.64 -2.63
CA ARG A 206 -4.45 -14.42 -1.99
C ARG A 206 -4.44 -13.25 -1.01
N HIS A 207 -5.55 -12.54 -0.89
CA HIS A 207 -5.64 -11.32 -0.07
C HIS A 207 -4.57 -10.29 -0.44
N THR A 208 -4.37 -10.08 -1.75
CA THR A 208 -3.37 -9.16 -2.27
C THR A 208 -3.95 -8.21 -3.32
N ILE A 209 -3.25 -7.11 -3.53
CA ILE A 209 -3.50 -6.17 -4.61
C ILE A 209 -2.27 -6.04 -5.48
N ARG A 210 -2.47 -5.86 -6.78
CA ARG A 210 -1.42 -5.57 -7.75
C ARG A 210 -1.33 -4.08 -7.95
N CYS A 211 -0.12 -3.56 -7.88
CA CYS A 211 0.15 -2.13 -7.92
C CYS A 211 1.29 -1.81 -8.89
N ILE A 212 1.28 -0.56 -9.38
CA ILE A 212 2.42 0.08 -10.03
C ILE A 212 2.78 1.35 -9.27
N ALA A 213 3.99 1.83 -9.41
CA ALA A 213 4.38 3.13 -8.89
C ALA A 213 3.53 4.24 -9.54
N ALA A 214 2.96 5.13 -8.74
CA ALA A 214 2.22 6.29 -9.26
C ALA A 214 3.16 7.30 -9.92
N ALA A 215 4.38 7.43 -9.40
CA ALA A 215 5.48 8.18 -10.00
C ALA A 215 6.78 7.37 -9.86
N HIS A 216 7.55 7.28 -10.92
CA HIS A 216 8.80 6.52 -10.94
C HIS A 216 9.98 7.40 -11.32
N THR A 217 11.10 7.26 -10.61
CA THR A 217 12.30 8.09 -10.80
C THR A 217 12.86 8.02 -12.23
N LEU A 218 12.83 6.86 -12.86
CA LEU A 218 13.36 6.68 -14.21
C LEU A 218 12.39 7.08 -15.31
N ALA A 219 11.07 7.08 -15.06
CA ALA A 219 10.07 7.52 -16.03
C ALA A 219 10.12 9.03 -16.29
N ALA A 220 10.63 9.81 -15.35
CA ALA A 220 10.78 11.26 -15.49
C ALA A 220 11.94 11.70 -16.40
N LYS A 221 12.74 10.76 -16.93
CA LYS A 221 13.92 11.03 -17.78
C LYS A 221 13.75 10.56 -19.23
N SER A 222 12.57 10.08 -19.61
CA SER A 222 12.26 9.62 -20.97
C SER A 222 11.45 10.67 -21.75
#